data_d460a2baa3103037012b0f3330381448
#
_entry.id   d460a2baa3103037012b0f3330381448
#
_cell.length_a   1.000
_cell.length_b   1.000
_cell.length_c   1.000
_cell.angle_alpha   90.00
_cell.angle_beta   90.00
_cell.angle_gamma   90.00
#
_symmetry.space_group_name_H-M   'P 1'
#
loop_
_entity.id
_entity.type
_entity.pdbx_description
1 polymer ?
#
loop_
_entity_poly.entity_id
_entity_poly.type
_entity_poly.pdbx_seq_one_letter_code
_entity_poly.pdbx_strand_id
1 'polypeptide(L)'
;MAEWNRDETQWRQGLLLASDAVEALGLDHSEFSERTLVIVASHDCDLAQSPEKEPHIEVVIGRLAPEKDGNSTHAKNARKLHIEFTGADTFWAEFEATAKVKVDKLELNRFSPRPETTLSPERHAVFQMRLASRYRRSAFPDEFERRLNLKDFKLHER
;
A
#
# COMPACT_ATOMS: atom_id res chain seq x y z
N MET A 1 -24.33 1.79 -14.63
CA MET A 1 -23.04 1.75 -13.93
C MET A 1 -22.59 3.17 -13.67
N ALA A 2 -22.22 3.49 -12.45
CA ALA A 2 -21.64 4.79 -12.15
C ALA A 2 -20.29 4.91 -12.89
N GLU A 3 -20.16 5.98 -13.66
CA GLU A 3 -18.92 6.31 -14.35
C GLU A 3 -17.86 6.73 -13.33
N TRP A 4 -16.59 6.32 -13.53
CA TRP A 4 -15.50 6.78 -12.68
C TRP A 4 -15.28 8.28 -12.91
N ASN A 5 -15.62 9.09 -11.93
CA ASN A 5 -15.48 10.53 -12.02
C ASN A 5 -14.45 11.02 -10.98
N ARG A 6 -13.49 11.81 -11.43
CA ARG A 6 -12.44 12.42 -10.62
C ARG A 6 -12.97 13.10 -9.36
N ASP A 7 -14.02 13.87 -9.51
CA ASP A 7 -14.54 14.72 -8.43
C ASP A 7 -15.54 13.97 -7.53
N GLU A 8 -16.03 12.82 -7.96
CA GLU A 8 -17.05 12.03 -7.27
C GLU A 8 -16.53 10.73 -6.69
N THR A 9 -15.32 10.29 -7.07
CA THR A 9 -14.76 9.06 -6.50
C THR A 9 -14.52 9.19 -5.01
N GLN A 10 -14.99 8.21 -4.26
CA GLN A 10 -14.76 8.10 -2.81
C GLN A 10 -13.36 7.55 -2.47
N TRP A 11 -12.66 7.01 -3.47
CA TRP A 11 -11.39 6.34 -3.26
C TRP A 11 -10.24 7.32 -3.09
N ARG A 12 -9.45 7.10 -2.05
CA ARG A 12 -8.23 7.85 -1.72
C ARG A 12 -7.16 6.90 -1.23
N GLN A 13 -5.90 7.29 -1.37
CA GLN A 13 -4.78 6.54 -0.79
C GLN A 13 -4.98 6.36 0.72
N GLY A 14 -4.73 5.17 1.22
CA GLY A 14 -4.84 4.85 2.64
C GLY A 14 -6.23 4.41 3.09
N LEU A 15 -7.23 4.42 2.22
CA LEU A 15 -8.55 3.86 2.55
C LEU A 15 -8.54 2.33 2.48
N LEU A 16 -9.32 1.71 3.35
CA LEU A 16 -9.55 0.27 3.36
C LEU A 16 -10.75 -0.11 2.48
N LEU A 17 -10.63 -1.23 1.79
CA LEU A 17 -11.76 -1.85 1.11
C LEU A 17 -12.71 -2.47 2.15
N ALA A 18 -14.00 -2.39 1.89
CA ALA A 18 -15.01 -3.12 2.67
C ALA A 18 -14.94 -4.63 2.37
N SER A 19 -15.46 -5.46 3.26
CA SER A 19 -15.36 -6.92 3.18
C SER A 19 -15.97 -7.50 1.92
N ASP A 20 -17.08 -6.93 1.46
CA ASP A 20 -17.77 -7.32 0.22
C ASP A 20 -16.89 -7.10 -1.02
N ALA A 21 -16.15 -6.01 -1.06
CA ALA A 21 -15.19 -5.72 -2.13
C ALA A 21 -14.00 -6.69 -2.10
N VAL A 22 -13.46 -6.97 -0.93
CA VAL A 22 -12.35 -7.92 -0.77
C VAL A 22 -12.74 -9.31 -1.28
N GLU A 23 -13.91 -9.80 -0.89
CA GLU A 23 -14.43 -11.09 -1.32
C GLU A 23 -14.70 -11.13 -2.84
N ALA A 24 -15.44 -10.15 -3.34
CA ALA A 24 -15.82 -10.10 -4.75
C ALA A 24 -14.64 -9.96 -5.71
N LEU A 25 -13.56 -9.28 -5.29
CA LEU A 25 -12.35 -9.07 -6.08
C LEU A 25 -11.28 -10.15 -5.85
N GLY A 26 -11.55 -11.14 -4.99
CA GLY A 26 -10.64 -12.24 -4.70
C GLY A 26 -9.32 -11.81 -4.05
N LEU A 27 -9.38 -10.84 -3.15
CA LEU A 27 -8.21 -10.22 -2.52
C LEU A 27 -7.89 -10.79 -1.12
N ASP A 28 -8.31 -12.01 -0.85
CA ASP A 28 -8.07 -12.62 0.45
C ASP A 28 -6.58 -12.84 0.74
N HIS A 29 -6.20 -12.62 1.99
CA HIS A 29 -4.87 -12.93 2.48
C HIS A 29 -4.62 -14.45 2.42
N SER A 30 -3.46 -14.85 1.89
CA SER A 30 -3.12 -16.26 1.64
C SER A 30 -3.16 -17.17 2.87
N GLU A 31 -2.84 -16.62 4.06
CA GLU A 31 -2.77 -17.38 5.31
C GLU A 31 -3.90 -17.03 6.29
N PHE A 32 -4.45 -15.81 6.20
CA PHE A 32 -5.40 -15.25 7.17
C PHE A 32 -6.64 -14.67 6.48
N SER A 33 -7.33 -15.47 5.66
CA SER A 33 -8.48 -15.00 4.86
C SER A 33 -9.57 -14.29 5.68
N GLU A 34 -9.87 -14.78 6.88
CA GLU A 34 -10.88 -14.19 7.77
C GLU A 34 -10.47 -12.85 8.39
N ARG A 35 -9.18 -12.53 8.33
CA ARG A 35 -8.61 -11.30 8.90
C ARG A 35 -8.04 -10.38 7.84
N THR A 36 -8.39 -10.59 6.59
CA THR A 36 -7.88 -9.80 5.47
C THR A 36 -8.25 -8.33 5.59
N LEU A 37 -7.27 -7.47 5.40
CA LEU A 37 -7.44 -6.04 5.21
C LEU A 37 -6.74 -5.64 3.93
N VAL A 38 -7.38 -4.82 3.11
CA VAL A 38 -6.83 -4.34 1.84
C VAL A 38 -6.84 -2.82 1.84
N ILE A 39 -5.66 -2.23 1.64
CA ILE A 39 -5.46 -0.77 1.64
C ILE A 39 -5.15 -0.26 0.24
N VAL A 40 -5.72 0.87 -0.12
CA VAL A 40 -5.40 1.57 -1.39
C VAL A 40 -3.98 2.16 -1.31
N ALA A 41 -3.12 1.76 -2.23
CA ALA A 41 -1.74 2.21 -2.32
C ALA A 41 -1.52 3.29 -3.39
N SER A 42 -2.32 3.34 -4.45
CA SER A 42 -2.24 4.37 -5.49
C SER A 42 -2.37 5.77 -4.91
N HIS A 43 -1.58 6.70 -5.45
CA HIS A 43 -1.69 8.12 -5.11
C HIS A 43 -3.02 8.72 -5.59
N ASP A 44 -3.49 9.75 -4.90
CA ASP A 44 -4.74 10.42 -5.22
C ASP A 44 -4.74 11.01 -6.65
N CYS A 45 -3.59 11.41 -7.17
CA CYS A 45 -3.46 11.87 -8.56
C CYS A 45 -3.72 10.75 -9.58
N ASP A 46 -3.30 9.51 -9.29
CA ASP A 46 -3.57 8.35 -10.15
C ASP A 46 -5.03 7.91 -10.03
N LEU A 47 -5.59 7.98 -8.83
CA LEU A 47 -7.01 7.74 -8.56
C LEU A 47 -7.90 8.75 -9.29
N ALA A 48 -7.43 9.99 -9.46
CA ALA A 48 -8.14 11.05 -10.17
C ALA A 48 -8.11 10.89 -11.69
N GLN A 49 -7.20 10.08 -12.26
CA GLN A 49 -7.15 9.84 -13.71
C GLN A 49 -8.36 9.02 -14.20
N SER A 50 -8.77 9.27 -15.43
CA SER A 50 -9.81 8.45 -16.04
C SER A 50 -9.35 7.00 -16.23
N PRO A 51 -10.28 6.02 -16.23
CA PRO A 51 -9.95 4.62 -16.48
C PRO A 51 -9.29 4.33 -17.83
N GLU A 52 -9.47 5.21 -18.81
CA GLU A 52 -8.82 5.09 -20.11
C GLU A 52 -7.32 5.38 -20.04
N LYS A 53 -6.92 6.30 -19.16
CA LYS A 53 -5.51 6.67 -18.97
C LYS A 53 -4.82 5.79 -17.92
N GLU A 54 -5.50 5.54 -16.82
CA GLU A 54 -5.02 4.70 -15.73
C GLU A 54 -6.13 3.73 -15.29
N PRO A 55 -6.21 2.56 -15.95
CA PRO A 55 -7.31 1.61 -15.73
C PRO A 55 -7.25 0.89 -14.39
N HIS A 56 -6.10 0.86 -13.71
CA HIS A 56 -5.88 0.09 -12.51
C HIS A 56 -5.57 0.95 -11.30
N ILE A 57 -5.91 0.42 -10.14
CA ILE A 57 -5.50 0.90 -8.83
C ILE A 57 -4.59 -0.14 -8.20
N GLU A 58 -3.53 0.28 -7.54
CA GLU A 58 -2.73 -0.60 -6.72
C GLU A 58 -3.27 -0.64 -5.29
N VAL A 59 -3.41 -1.85 -4.78
CA VAL A 59 -3.79 -2.13 -3.40
C VAL A 59 -2.74 -3.02 -2.74
N VAL A 60 -2.65 -2.97 -1.43
CA VAL A 60 -1.79 -3.88 -0.65
C VAL A 60 -2.68 -4.75 0.22
N ILE A 61 -2.46 -6.06 0.14
CA ILE A 61 -3.16 -7.03 0.97
C ILE A 61 -2.41 -7.20 2.27
N GLY A 62 -3.13 -7.13 3.36
CA GLY A 62 -2.63 -7.33 4.71
C GLY A 62 -3.64 -8.05 5.58
N ARG A 63 -3.43 -7.99 6.87
CA ARG A 63 -4.28 -8.65 7.85
C ARG A 63 -4.47 -7.79 9.10
N LEU A 64 -5.50 -8.08 9.84
CA LEU A 64 -5.66 -7.59 11.21
C LEU A 64 -4.52 -8.16 12.07
N ALA A 65 -3.70 -7.29 12.64
CA ALA A 65 -2.59 -7.69 13.50
C ALA A 65 -3.09 -7.89 14.94
N PRO A 66 -2.68 -8.97 15.63
CA PRO A 66 -3.06 -9.20 17.02
C PRO A 66 -2.37 -8.24 17.98
N GLU A 67 -1.14 -7.80 17.67
CA GLU A 67 -0.31 -6.94 18.51
C GLU A 67 0.50 -5.93 17.69
N LYS A 68 0.83 -4.82 18.33
CA LYS A 68 1.72 -3.80 17.79
C LYS A 68 3.16 -4.29 17.81
N ASP A 69 3.86 -4.17 16.69
CA ASP A 69 5.32 -4.32 16.60
C ASP A 69 5.96 -2.96 16.30
N GLY A 70 6.80 -2.47 17.23
CA GLY A 70 7.47 -1.19 17.13
C GLY A 70 8.39 -1.05 15.91
N ASN A 71 9.07 -2.10 15.48
CA ASN A 71 9.92 -2.08 14.29
C ASN A 71 9.11 -1.97 13.00
N SER A 72 7.96 -2.60 12.96
CA SER A 72 7.04 -2.54 11.82
C SER A 72 6.23 -1.25 11.78
N THR A 73 5.95 -0.63 12.93
CA THR A 73 5.15 0.60 13.05
C THR A 73 5.84 1.81 12.45
N HIS A 74 7.15 1.91 12.55
CA HIS A 74 7.94 3.06 12.06
C HIS A 74 8.65 2.79 10.72
N ALA A 75 8.17 1.84 9.95
CA ALA A 75 8.75 1.42 8.67
C ALA A 75 10.23 1.00 8.75
N LYS A 76 10.69 0.61 9.92
CA LYS A 76 12.06 0.10 10.15
C LYS A 76 12.22 -1.32 9.64
N ASN A 77 11.15 -2.12 9.70
CA ASN A 77 11.14 -3.46 9.14
C ASN A 77 10.98 -3.38 7.62
N ALA A 78 11.89 -4.00 6.89
CA ALA A 78 11.89 -3.98 5.43
C ALA A 78 10.72 -4.74 4.77
N ARG A 79 10.12 -5.67 5.48
CA ARG A 79 9.10 -6.58 4.94
C ARG A 79 7.69 -6.27 5.42
N LYS A 80 7.54 -5.84 6.66
CA LYS A 80 6.25 -5.65 7.33
C LYS A 80 6.05 -4.23 7.80
N LEU A 81 4.83 -3.75 7.73
CA LEU A 81 4.39 -2.47 8.25
C LEU A 81 3.15 -2.67 9.10
N HIS A 82 3.19 -2.21 10.34
CA HIS A 82 2.03 -2.13 11.22
C HIS A 82 1.47 -0.71 11.20
N ILE A 83 0.20 -0.59 10.89
CA ILE A 83 -0.52 0.68 10.84
C ILE A 83 -1.72 0.62 11.75
N GLU A 84 -1.90 1.67 12.57
CA GLU A 84 -3.09 1.88 13.37
C GLU A 84 -4.16 2.61 12.58
N PHE A 85 -5.35 2.04 12.57
CA PHE A 85 -6.56 2.69 12.06
C PHE A 85 -7.44 3.12 13.21
N THR A 86 -7.99 4.32 13.11
CA THR A 86 -8.97 4.87 14.04
C THR A 86 -10.35 4.88 13.42
N GLY A 87 -11.36 4.58 14.21
CA GLY A 87 -12.76 4.52 13.80
C GLY A 87 -13.65 4.32 15.02
N ALA A 88 -14.73 3.55 14.87
CA ALA A 88 -15.53 3.11 16.00
C ALA A 88 -14.68 2.34 17.03
N ASP A 89 -13.75 1.53 16.52
CA ASP A 89 -12.71 0.84 17.30
C ASP A 89 -11.34 1.13 16.70
N THR A 90 -10.32 1.20 17.55
CA THR A 90 -8.93 1.28 17.13
C THR A 90 -8.37 -0.11 16.92
N PHE A 91 -7.72 -0.35 15.77
CA PHE A 91 -7.11 -1.64 15.48
C PHE A 91 -5.78 -1.46 14.71
N TRP A 92 -4.95 -2.48 14.75
CA TRP A 92 -3.69 -2.56 14.03
C TRP A 92 -3.81 -3.47 12.82
N ALA A 93 -3.29 -3.00 11.70
CA ALA A 93 -3.17 -3.79 10.48
C ALA A 93 -1.70 -4.06 10.17
N GLU A 94 -1.41 -5.26 9.69
CA GLU A 94 -0.09 -5.66 9.20
C GLU A 94 -0.14 -5.80 7.68
N PHE A 95 0.71 -5.05 6.98
CA PHE A 95 0.86 -5.11 5.53
C PHE A 95 2.25 -5.59 5.16
N GLU A 96 2.33 -6.43 4.14
CA GLU A 96 3.60 -6.87 3.56
C GLU A 96 3.90 -6.14 2.26
N ALA A 97 5.15 -5.71 2.11
CA ALA A 97 5.59 -4.95 0.94
C ALA A 97 5.42 -5.70 -0.40
N THR A 98 5.39 -7.03 -0.36
CA THR A 98 5.29 -7.90 -1.54
C THR A 98 3.86 -8.21 -1.97
N ALA A 99 2.88 -7.94 -1.12
CA ALA A 99 1.47 -8.27 -1.35
C ALA A 99 0.71 -7.15 -2.09
N LYS A 100 1.34 -6.55 -3.10
CA LYS A 100 0.78 -5.49 -3.93
C LYS A 100 0.07 -6.08 -5.15
N VAL A 101 -1.17 -5.69 -5.38
CA VAL A 101 -2.03 -6.20 -6.44
C VAL A 101 -2.66 -5.04 -7.20
N LYS A 102 -2.85 -5.19 -8.50
CA LYS A 102 -3.61 -4.26 -9.34
C LYS A 102 -5.08 -4.67 -9.41
N VAL A 103 -5.96 -3.72 -9.22
CA VAL A 103 -7.41 -3.89 -9.31
C VAL A 103 -7.95 -2.94 -10.37
N ASP A 104 -8.89 -3.41 -11.18
CA ASP A 104 -9.56 -2.60 -12.18
C ASP A 104 -10.42 -1.51 -11.52
N LYS A 105 -10.29 -0.26 -11.99
CA LYS A 105 -11.05 0.90 -11.46
C LYS A 105 -12.56 0.73 -11.57
N LEU A 106 -13.03 0.22 -12.70
CA LEU A 106 -14.46 0.04 -12.92
C LEU A 106 -15.04 -1.05 -12.02
N GLU A 107 -14.27 -2.10 -11.77
CA GLU A 107 -14.67 -3.12 -10.81
C GLU A 107 -14.72 -2.56 -9.38
N LEU A 108 -13.69 -1.82 -8.97
CA LEU A 108 -13.64 -1.23 -7.64
C LEU A 108 -14.74 -0.17 -7.44
N ASN A 109 -15.13 0.54 -8.49
CA ASN A 109 -16.19 1.57 -8.44
C ASN A 109 -17.57 1.03 -8.07
N ARG A 110 -17.76 -0.28 -8.13
CA ARG A 110 -18.98 -0.97 -7.68
C ARG A 110 -19.12 -1.03 -6.17
N PHE A 111 -18.05 -0.72 -5.45
CA PHE A 111 -17.95 -0.84 -4.00
C PHE A 111 -17.63 0.51 -3.35
N SER A 112 -17.85 0.59 -2.05
CA SER A 112 -17.47 1.74 -1.24
C SER A 112 -16.29 1.41 -0.33
N PRO A 113 -15.49 2.41 0.08
CA PRO A 113 -14.50 2.23 1.13
C PRO A 113 -15.15 1.76 2.43
N ARG A 114 -14.36 1.08 3.27
CA ARG A 114 -14.81 0.70 4.61
C ARG A 114 -15.20 1.95 5.40
N PRO A 115 -16.44 2.03 5.93
CA PRO A 115 -16.89 3.22 6.62
C PRO A 115 -16.16 3.42 7.95
N GLU A 116 -16.10 4.67 8.40
CA GLU A 116 -15.61 5.04 9.73
C GLU A 116 -14.19 4.57 10.08
N THR A 117 -13.35 4.33 9.07
CA THR A 117 -11.94 4.01 9.27
C THR A 117 -11.05 5.06 8.59
N THR A 118 -10.13 5.63 9.34
CA THR A 118 -9.21 6.64 8.82
C THR A 118 -7.79 6.40 9.31
N LEU A 119 -6.83 6.87 8.52
CA LEU A 119 -5.46 7.04 8.95
C LEU A 119 -5.27 8.47 9.47
N SER A 120 -4.56 8.60 10.60
CA SER A 120 -4.06 9.92 10.99
C SER A 120 -3.05 10.44 9.95
N PRO A 121 -2.85 11.77 9.84
CA PRO A 121 -1.85 12.32 8.92
C PRO A 121 -0.45 11.73 9.11
N GLU A 122 -0.06 11.45 10.35
CA GLU A 122 1.23 10.84 10.70
C GLU A 122 1.33 9.40 10.20
N ARG A 123 0.28 8.60 10.36
CA ARG A 123 0.22 7.22 9.87
C ARG A 123 0.19 7.16 8.34
N HIS A 124 -0.49 8.09 7.71
CA HIS A 124 -0.50 8.22 6.24
C HIS A 124 0.91 8.55 5.72
N ALA A 125 1.64 9.45 6.37
CA ALA A 125 3.02 9.77 6.02
C ALA A 125 3.95 8.56 6.15
N VAL A 126 3.82 7.76 7.21
CA VAL A 126 4.57 6.50 7.39
C VAL A 126 4.25 5.51 6.28
N PHE A 127 2.99 5.37 5.91
CA PHE A 127 2.56 4.51 4.81
C PHE A 127 3.17 4.94 3.47
N GLN A 128 3.11 6.23 3.15
CA GLN A 128 3.71 6.80 1.94
C GLN A 128 5.24 6.58 1.90
N MET A 129 5.92 6.83 3.01
CA MET A 129 7.36 6.59 3.13
C MET A 129 7.70 5.10 2.91
N ARG A 130 6.87 4.21 3.40
CA ARG A 130 7.03 2.76 3.21
C ARG A 130 6.89 2.36 1.74
N LEU A 131 5.89 2.89 1.04
CA LEU A 131 5.72 2.66 -0.39
C LEU A 131 6.91 3.18 -1.18
N ALA A 132 7.40 4.39 -0.88
CA ALA A 132 8.56 4.99 -1.53
C ALA A 132 9.87 4.22 -1.27
N SER A 133 10.09 3.73 -0.06
CA SER A 133 11.31 3.01 0.31
C SER A 133 11.49 1.69 -0.47
N ARG A 134 10.40 1.09 -0.91
CA ARG A 134 10.43 -0.11 -1.75
C ARG A 134 11.03 0.16 -3.13
N TYR A 135 10.68 1.28 -3.75
CA TYR A 135 11.24 1.68 -5.04
C TYR A 135 12.73 2.01 -4.94
N ARG A 136 13.14 2.59 -3.82
CA ARG A 136 14.54 2.93 -3.55
C ARG A 136 15.45 1.71 -3.50
N ARG A 137 14.97 0.57 -2.99
CA ARG A 137 15.74 -0.69 -2.93
C ARG A 137 15.85 -1.41 -4.26
N SER A 138 14.86 -1.33 -5.11
CA SER A 138 14.89 -1.94 -6.43
C SER A 138 15.71 -1.14 -7.45
N ALA A 139 15.94 0.15 -7.19
CA ALA A 139 16.71 1.02 -8.09
C ALA A 139 18.24 0.80 -8.02
N PHE A 140 18.75 0.31 -6.88
CA PHE A 140 20.19 0.09 -6.70
C PHE A 140 20.45 -1.30 -6.08
N PRO A 141 20.60 -2.34 -6.88
CA PRO A 141 21.04 -3.64 -6.39
C PRO A 141 22.40 -3.53 -5.71
N ASP A 142 22.60 -4.28 -4.61
CA ASP A 142 23.87 -4.32 -3.86
C ASP A 142 25.10 -4.54 -4.76
N GLU A 143 24.91 -5.25 -5.86
CA GLU A 143 25.94 -5.48 -6.88
C GLU A 143 26.36 -4.19 -7.62
N PHE A 144 25.45 -3.24 -7.78
CA PHE A 144 25.76 -1.96 -8.41
C PHE A 144 26.59 -1.07 -7.47
N GLU A 145 26.24 -1.01 -6.20
CA GLU A 145 27.02 -0.28 -5.19
C GLU A 145 28.42 -0.89 -5.02
N ARG A 146 28.51 -2.22 -5.02
CA ARG A 146 29.79 -2.91 -4.98
C ARG A 146 30.70 -2.58 -6.18
N ARG A 147 30.13 -2.44 -7.38
CA ARG A 147 30.88 -2.06 -8.59
C ARG A 147 31.33 -0.61 -8.59
N LEU A 148 30.53 0.29 -8.03
CA LEU A 148 30.93 1.71 -7.86
C LEU A 148 32.12 1.82 -6.90
N ASN A 149 32.04 1.18 -5.75
CA ASN A 149 33.11 1.19 -4.74
C ASN A 149 34.42 0.59 -5.24
N LEU A 150 34.36 -0.41 -6.12
CA LEU A 150 35.55 -0.98 -6.78
C LEU A 150 36.17 -0.06 -7.82
N LYS A 151 35.41 0.81 -8.47
CA LYS A 151 35.92 1.79 -9.43
C LYS A 151 36.60 2.97 -8.74
N ASP A 152 36.05 3.44 -7.65
CA ASP A 152 36.62 4.54 -6.87
C ASP A 152 37.97 4.14 -6.25
N PHE A 153 38.12 2.87 -5.84
CA PHE A 153 39.38 2.36 -5.31
C PHE A 153 40.53 2.32 -6.37
N LYS A 154 40.17 2.09 -7.64
CA LYS A 154 41.18 2.05 -8.73
C LYS A 154 41.61 3.43 -9.24
N LEU A 155 40.86 4.48 -8.92
CA LEU A 155 41.22 5.86 -9.33
C LEU A 155 42.22 6.53 -8.39
N HIS A 156 42.43 6.00 -7.20
CA HIS A 156 43.41 6.53 -6.23
C HIS A 156 44.81 5.88 -6.29
N GLU A 157 44.99 4.86 -7.12
CA GLU A 157 46.29 4.18 -7.30
C GLU A 157 47.08 4.61 -8.58
N ARG A 158 46.70 5.77 -9.18
CA ARG A 158 47.45 6.31 -10.33
C ARG A 158 48.07 7.66 -10.02
#